data_500398daaa887dfdad1ad774e9b99fa5
#
_entry.id   500398daaa887dfdad1ad774e9b99fa5
#
_cell.length_a   1.000
_cell.length_b   1.000
_cell.length_c   1.000
_cell.angle_alpha   90.00
_cell.angle_beta   90.00
_cell.angle_gamma   90.00
#
_symmetry.space_group_name_H-M   'P 1'
#
loop_
_entity.id
_entity.type
_entity.pdbx_description
1 polymer ?
#
loop_
_entity_poly.entity_id
_entity_poly.type
_entity_poly.pdbx_seq_one_letter_code
_entity_poly.pdbx_strand_id
1 'polypeptide(L)'
;MICKKIRLSVDGKETEAELTCYIKEQIEGREDALRKAVVICPGGAYAYVSDREADPVAMQFLAMDVQVFILNYSVAPHIFPESLLQLAAAVAYVRDHAAGWYIDPDEIGVLGFSAGGHLAASLGVFWNRDFLSDALKLSPEMFRPNRLMLAYPVITSGEFTSEATIRNLMGKEGHCPVSREFLSLENQVGPQVPPTFLWHTDTDQTVPVENALLFAMALKRAKVSLELHIYREGRHGLALANTETRYDVPYDNKGSFDIPSCQSWISLIHQWLQG
;
A
#
# COMPACT_ATOMS: atom_id res chain seq x y z
N MET A 1 9.87 -21.06 -8.57
CA MET A 1 9.50 -19.83 -7.83
C MET A 1 10.47 -19.64 -6.68
N ILE A 2 11.04 -18.44 -6.52
CA ILE A 2 11.92 -18.10 -5.42
C ILE A 2 11.07 -17.44 -4.32
N CYS A 3 11.23 -17.90 -3.08
CA CYS A 3 10.65 -17.29 -1.90
C CYS A 3 11.80 -16.97 -0.95
N LYS A 4 12.01 -15.69 -0.62
CA LYS A 4 13.07 -15.26 0.29
C LYS A 4 12.66 -14.04 1.08
N LYS A 5 13.25 -13.86 2.25
CA LYS A 5 13.11 -12.67 3.07
C LYS A 5 14.43 -11.92 3.10
N ILE A 6 14.34 -10.62 3.02
CA ILE A 6 15.49 -9.73 3.09
C ILE A 6 15.23 -8.63 4.10
N ARG A 7 16.24 -8.24 4.85
CA ARG A 7 16.19 -7.08 5.72
C ARG A 7 16.54 -5.83 4.92
N LEU A 8 15.73 -4.78 5.04
CA LEU A 8 15.94 -3.55 4.31
C LEU A 8 16.93 -2.63 5.03
N SER A 9 17.65 -1.85 4.25
CA SER A 9 18.55 -0.80 4.73
C SER A 9 18.09 0.56 4.21
N VAL A 10 18.24 1.59 5.04
CA VAL A 10 18.06 3.00 4.70
C VAL A 10 19.39 3.70 4.92
N ASP A 11 19.93 4.35 3.88
CA ASP A 11 21.24 5.01 3.89
C ASP A 11 22.36 4.08 4.43
N GLY A 12 22.37 2.82 3.97
CA GLY A 12 23.37 1.81 4.38
C GLY A 12 23.21 1.29 5.81
N LYS A 13 22.20 1.75 6.56
CA LYS A 13 21.88 1.26 7.91
C LYS A 13 20.75 0.25 7.84
N GLU A 14 20.99 -0.92 8.40
CA GLU A 14 19.97 -1.96 8.52
C GLU A 14 18.80 -1.47 9.38
N THR A 15 17.57 -1.76 8.94
CA THR A 15 16.32 -1.42 9.64
C THR A 15 15.65 -2.68 10.20
N GLU A 16 14.59 -2.53 10.96
CA GLU A 16 13.75 -3.67 11.38
C GLU A 16 12.83 -4.18 10.27
N ALA A 17 12.67 -3.42 9.17
CA ALA A 17 11.79 -3.79 8.09
C ALA A 17 12.30 -5.00 7.30
N GLU A 18 11.38 -5.90 6.99
CA GLU A 18 11.63 -7.11 6.20
C GLU A 18 10.78 -7.11 4.93
N LEU A 19 11.39 -7.45 3.82
CA LEU A 19 10.71 -7.63 2.54
C LEU A 19 10.65 -9.13 2.21
N THR A 20 9.44 -9.70 2.22
CA THR A 20 9.20 -11.07 1.72
C THR A 20 9.02 -11.00 0.21
N CYS A 21 9.86 -11.72 -0.52
CA CYS A 21 9.91 -11.70 -1.98
C CYS A 21 9.36 -13.00 -2.55
N TYR A 22 8.34 -12.92 -3.38
CA TYR A 22 7.79 -14.02 -4.17
C TYR A 22 8.10 -13.76 -5.65
N ILE A 23 9.07 -14.48 -6.20
CA ILE A 23 9.60 -14.23 -7.55
C ILE A 23 9.36 -15.46 -8.41
N LYS A 24 8.57 -15.30 -9.47
CA LYS A 24 8.33 -16.33 -10.49
C LYS A 24 9.51 -16.37 -11.44
N GLU A 25 9.97 -17.57 -11.72
CA GLU A 25 11.00 -17.82 -12.75
C GLU A 25 10.39 -17.72 -14.15
N GLN A 26 11.22 -17.60 -15.15
CA GLN A 26 10.77 -17.61 -16.54
C GLN A 26 10.20 -18.97 -16.94
N ILE A 27 9.31 -18.95 -17.90
CA ILE A 27 8.71 -20.13 -18.52
C ILE A 27 9.40 -20.35 -19.85
N GLU A 28 9.71 -21.59 -20.17
CA GLU A 28 10.29 -21.98 -21.47
C GLU A 28 9.46 -21.39 -22.62
N GLY A 29 10.12 -20.72 -23.56
CA GLY A 29 9.50 -20.03 -24.67
C GLY A 29 8.98 -18.61 -24.35
N ARG A 30 9.24 -18.09 -23.13
CA ARG A 30 8.91 -16.74 -22.69
C ARG A 30 10.05 -16.06 -21.92
N GLU A 31 11.29 -16.36 -22.31
CA GLU A 31 12.50 -15.96 -21.59
C GLU A 31 12.68 -14.44 -21.53
N ASP A 32 12.16 -13.71 -22.51
CA ASP A 32 12.24 -12.24 -22.58
C ASP A 32 11.03 -11.50 -21.97
N ALA A 33 10.04 -12.23 -21.44
CA ALA A 33 8.84 -11.62 -20.92
C ALA A 33 9.11 -10.95 -19.56
N LEU A 34 8.90 -9.63 -19.49
CA LEU A 34 8.93 -8.88 -18.23
C LEU A 34 7.55 -8.89 -17.57
N ARG A 35 7.55 -8.87 -16.25
CA ARG A 35 6.35 -8.84 -15.41
C ARG A 35 6.22 -7.52 -14.69
N LYS A 36 4.99 -7.16 -14.38
CA LYS A 36 4.71 -6.12 -13.37
C LYS A 36 5.16 -6.60 -12.00
N ALA A 37 5.39 -5.68 -11.09
CA ALA A 37 5.67 -5.98 -9.69
C ALA A 37 4.75 -5.19 -8.76
N VAL A 38 4.47 -5.74 -7.59
CA VAL A 38 3.72 -5.05 -6.54
C VAL A 38 4.42 -5.19 -5.19
N VAL A 39 4.58 -4.06 -4.50
CA VAL A 39 4.95 -4.02 -3.08
C VAL A 39 3.67 -3.85 -2.27
N ILE A 40 3.34 -4.84 -1.44
CA ILE A 40 2.15 -4.87 -0.61
C ILE A 40 2.49 -4.32 0.77
N CYS A 41 1.72 -3.34 1.24
CA CYS A 41 1.77 -2.75 2.57
C CYS A 41 0.49 -3.15 3.33
N PRO A 42 0.51 -4.20 4.15
CA PRO A 42 -0.66 -4.58 4.94
C PRO A 42 -1.05 -3.50 5.96
N GLY A 43 -2.30 -3.53 6.44
CA GLY A 43 -2.78 -2.62 7.47
C GLY A 43 -2.34 -3.01 8.88
N GLY A 44 -3.02 -2.45 9.89
CA GLY A 44 -2.75 -2.70 11.30
C GLY A 44 -2.59 -1.44 12.14
N ALA A 45 -3.13 -0.31 11.67
CA ALA A 45 -3.16 0.98 12.37
C ALA A 45 -1.78 1.49 12.82
N TYR A 46 -0.69 1.12 12.14
CA TYR A 46 0.70 1.33 12.56
C TYR A 46 1.02 0.77 13.97
N ALA A 47 0.24 -0.18 14.46
CA ALA A 47 0.46 -0.88 15.71
C ALA A 47 1.00 -2.31 15.50
N TYR A 48 0.66 -2.90 14.38
CA TYR A 48 1.11 -4.21 13.90
C TYR A 48 0.98 -4.26 12.37
N VAL A 49 1.45 -5.34 11.76
CA VAL A 49 1.27 -5.63 10.33
C VAL A 49 0.35 -6.84 10.17
N SER A 50 -0.72 -6.70 9.37
CA SER A 50 -1.81 -7.68 9.26
C SER A 50 -1.46 -8.84 8.32
N ASP A 51 -1.34 -10.06 8.84
CA ASP A 51 -1.08 -11.26 8.04
C ASP A 51 -2.20 -11.54 7.02
N ARG A 52 -3.44 -11.13 7.30
CA ARG A 52 -4.62 -11.33 6.43
C ARG A 52 -4.54 -10.56 5.13
N GLU A 53 -3.83 -9.43 5.13
CA GLU A 53 -3.62 -8.53 4.00
C GLU A 53 -2.25 -8.75 3.35
N ALA A 54 -1.54 -9.80 3.74
CA ALA A 54 -0.20 -10.18 3.29
C ALA A 54 -0.26 -11.37 2.31
N ASP A 55 0.09 -12.57 2.77
CA ASP A 55 0.21 -13.77 1.92
C ASP A 55 -1.07 -14.12 1.14
N PRO A 56 -2.29 -14.07 1.72
CA PRO A 56 -3.50 -14.38 0.96
C PRO A 56 -3.68 -13.48 -0.26
N VAL A 57 -3.39 -12.19 -0.11
CA VAL A 57 -3.45 -11.22 -1.21
C VAL A 57 -2.30 -11.44 -2.20
N ALA A 58 -1.10 -11.72 -1.71
CA ALA A 58 0.06 -12.00 -2.55
C ALA A 58 -0.19 -13.15 -3.52
N MET A 59 -0.86 -14.23 -3.07
CA MET A 59 -1.21 -15.37 -3.91
C MET A 59 -2.13 -14.99 -5.07
N GLN A 60 -3.05 -14.03 -4.88
CA GLN A 60 -3.92 -13.54 -5.95
C GLN A 60 -3.10 -12.80 -7.03
N PHE A 61 -2.19 -11.92 -6.63
CA PHE A 61 -1.34 -11.20 -7.58
C PHE A 61 -0.35 -12.12 -8.30
N LEU A 62 0.19 -13.13 -7.62
CA LEU A 62 1.00 -14.16 -8.26
C LEU A 62 0.21 -14.90 -9.34
N ALA A 63 -1.07 -15.21 -9.11
CA ALA A 63 -1.93 -15.83 -10.12
C ALA A 63 -2.17 -14.93 -11.35
N MET A 64 -2.03 -13.62 -11.20
CA MET A 64 -2.13 -12.61 -12.28
C MET A 64 -0.81 -12.42 -13.07
N ASP A 65 0.20 -13.24 -12.84
CA ASP A 65 1.56 -13.13 -13.42
C ASP A 65 2.32 -11.87 -12.97
N VAL A 66 2.09 -11.39 -11.75
CA VAL A 66 2.79 -10.28 -11.11
C VAL A 66 3.85 -10.81 -10.15
N GLN A 67 5.02 -10.19 -10.08
CA GLN A 67 6.01 -10.43 -9.02
C GLN A 67 5.57 -9.72 -7.75
N VAL A 68 5.66 -10.37 -6.59
CA VAL A 68 5.05 -9.87 -5.36
C VAL A 68 6.07 -9.73 -4.24
N PHE A 69 5.97 -8.59 -3.55
CA PHE A 69 6.81 -8.24 -2.41
C PHE A 69 5.93 -7.79 -1.26
N ILE A 70 6.05 -8.38 -0.08
CA ILE A 70 5.30 -7.98 1.11
C ILE A 70 6.24 -7.24 2.04
N LEU A 71 5.90 -6.00 2.37
CA LEU A 71 6.68 -5.19 3.29
C LEU A 71 6.14 -5.33 4.72
N ASN A 72 6.95 -5.94 5.59
CA ASN A 72 6.76 -5.87 7.03
C ASN A 72 7.52 -4.64 7.54
N TYR A 73 6.83 -3.50 7.60
CA TYR A 73 7.40 -2.20 7.96
C TYR A 73 7.36 -1.95 9.47
N SER A 74 8.23 -1.07 9.95
CA SER A 74 8.26 -0.66 11.36
C SER A 74 6.97 0.06 11.76
N VAL A 75 6.41 -0.36 12.89
CA VAL A 75 5.20 0.19 13.49
C VAL A 75 5.53 0.86 14.82
N ALA A 76 4.56 1.41 15.53
CA ALA A 76 4.78 2.03 16.83
C ALA A 76 5.62 1.10 17.75
N PRO A 77 6.65 1.64 18.45
CA PRO A 77 6.89 3.07 18.74
C PRO A 77 7.62 3.88 17.67
N HIS A 78 7.94 3.28 16.51
CA HIS A 78 8.51 4.00 15.39
C HIS A 78 7.49 5.00 14.82
N ILE A 79 7.97 6.16 14.40
CA ILE A 79 7.13 7.27 13.96
C ILE A 79 7.45 7.70 12.53
N PHE A 80 6.60 8.52 11.94
CA PHE A 80 6.88 9.17 10.66
C PHE A 80 8.24 9.88 10.68
N PRO A 81 9.08 9.75 9.63
CA PRO A 81 8.82 9.09 8.35
C PRO A 81 9.38 7.66 8.22
N GLU A 82 9.69 6.95 9.29
CA GLU A 82 10.47 5.71 9.24
C GLU A 82 9.86 4.64 8.33
N SER A 83 8.59 4.30 8.49
CA SER A 83 7.91 3.33 7.62
C SER A 83 7.87 3.78 6.16
N LEU A 84 7.75 5.09 5.90
CA LEU A 84 7.79 5.65 4.56
C LEU A 84 9.16 5.51 3.90
N LEU A 85 10.23 5.73 4.63
CA LEU A 85 11.60 5.50 4.17
C LEU A 85 11.85 4.03 3.84
N GLN A 86 11.30 3.12 4.66
CA GLN A 86 11.38 1.68 4.43
C GLN A 86 10.60 1.25 3.18
N LEU A 87 9.41 1.80 2.92
CA LEU A 87 8.66 1.54 1.70
C LEU A 87 9.40 2.06 0.47
N ALA A 88 9.94 3.27 0.53
CA ALA A 88 10.74 3.84 -0.56
C ALA A 88 11.99 2.99 -0.84
N ALA A 89 12.68 2.53 0.21
CA ALA A 89 13.82 1.61 0.09
C ALA A 89 13.41 0.26 -0.53
N ALA A 90 12.23 -0.26 -0.17
CA ALA A 90 11.70 -1.50 -0.76
C ALA A 90 11.46 -1.36 -2.27
N VAL A 91 10.81 -0.27 -2.70
CA VAL A 91 10.57 0.00 -4.14
C VAL A 91 11.89 0.16 -4.87
N ALA A 92 12.85 0.91 -4.30
CA ALA A 92 14.18 1.08 -4.89
C ALA A 92 14.91 -0.27 -5.01
N TYR A 93 14.85 -1.10 -3.98
CA TYR A 93 15.44 -2.43 -4.00
C TYR A 93 14.84 -3.33 -5.09
N VAL A 94 13.52 -3.34 -5.24
CA VAL A 94 12.84 -4.10 -6.30
C VAL A 94 13.27 -3.60 -7.68
N ARG A 95 13.36 -2.29 -7.89
CA ARG A 95 13.78 -1.69 -9.16
C ARG A 95 15.24 -2.00 -9.50
N ASP A 96 16.13 -1.94 -8.51
CA ASP A 96 17.55 -2.27 -8.68
C ASP A 96 17.76 -3.75 -9.11
N HIS A 97 16.88 -4.64 -8.65
CA HIS A 97 16.93 -6.07 -8.97
C HIS A 97 16.03 -6.47 -10.15
N ALA A 98 15.36 -5.51 -10.80
CA ALA A 98 14.32 -5.77 -11.79
C ALA A 98 14.79 -6.69 -12.92
N ALA A 99 15.98 -6.45 -13.48
CA ALA A 99 16.53 -7.26 -14.56
C ALA A 99 16.72 -8.74 -14.16
N GLY A 100 17.25 -8.99 -12.94
CA GLY A 100 17.49 -10.35 -12.45
C GLY A 100 16.21 -11.09 -12.02
N TRP A 101 15.09 -10.37 -11.88
CA TRP A 101 13.80 -10.92 -11.44
C TRP A 101 12.73 -10.84 -12.52
N TYR A 102 13.12 -10.50 -13.73
CA TYR A 102 12.22 -10.39 -14.89
C TYR A 102 11.08 -9.41 -14.65
N ILE A 103 11.40 -8.25 -14.04
CA ILE A 103 10.46 -7.17 -13.75
C ILE A 103 10.69 -6.05 -14.76
N ASP A 104 9.59 -5.46 -15.25
CA ASP A 104 9.63 -4.17 -15.94
C ASP A 104 9.84 -3.07 -14.88
N PRO A 105 10.97 -2.35 -14.90
CA PRO A 105 11.27 -1.31 -13.92
C PRO A 105 10.27 -0.13 -13.95
N ASP A 106 9.53 0.03 -15.04
CA ASP A 106 8.50 1.06 -15.19
C ASP A 106 7.08 0.56 -14.82
N GLU A 107 6.96 -0.67 -14.33
CA GLU A 107 5.70 -1.28 -13.92
C GLU A 107 5.72 -1.80 -12.46
N ILE A 108 6.34 -1.04 -11.56
CA ILE A 108 6.38 -1.34 -10.12
C ILE A 108 5.29 -0.54 -9.40
N GLY A 109 4.26 -1.25 -8.93
CA GLY A 109 3.15 -0.67 -8.16
C GLY A 109 3.30 -0.86 -6.66
N VAL A 110 2.55 -0.08 -5.90
CA VAL A 110 2.40 -0.22 -4.45
C VAL A 110 0.93 -0.43 -4.12
N LEU A 111 0.64 -1.47 -3.34
CA LEU A 111 -0.71 -1.78 -2.83
C LEU A 111 -0.71 -1.60 -1.31
N GLY A 112 -1.67 -0.82 -0.80
CA GLY A 112 -1.80 -0.63 0.64
C GLY A 112 -3.22 -0.82 1.16
N PHE A 113 -3.32 -1.40 2.35
CA PHE A 113 -4.57 -1.67 3.06
C PHE A 113 -4.66 -0.82 4.32
N SER A 114 -5.78 -0.14 4.59
CA SER A 114 -6.00 0.59 5.85
C SER A 114 -4.84 1.57 6.17
N ALA A 115 -4.12 1.37 7.28
CA ALA A 115 -2.90 2.11 7.62
C ALA A 115 -1.77 1.90 6.59
N GLY A 116 -1.64 0.67 6.03
CA GLY A 116 -0.75 0.40 4.89
C GLY A 116 -1.18 1.14 3.63
N GLY A 117 -2.50 1.43 3.49
CA GLY A 117 -3.04 2.33 2.47
C GLY A 117 -2.55 3.78 2.66
N HIS A 118 -2.50 4.27 3.90
CA HIS A 118 -1.88 5.56 4.21
C HIS A 118 -0.40 5.56 3.86
N LEU A 119 0.32 4.49 4.18
CA LEU A 119 1.74 4.34 3.85
C LEU A 119 1.97 4.34 2.34
N ALA A 120 1.20 3.56 1.57
CA ALA A 120 1.28 3.51 0.11
C ALA A 120 0.93 4.87 -0.52
N ALA A 121 -0.16 5.51 -0.06
CA ALA A 121 -0.56 6.83 -0.51
C ALA A 121 0.50 7.89 -0.17
N SER A 122 1.14 7.79 1.02
CA SER A 122 2.25 8.67 1.40
C SER A 122 3.40 8.59 0.39
N LEU A 123 3.81 7.39 -0.03
CA LEU A 123 4.82 7.28 -1.08
C LEU A 123 4.31 7.87 -2.40
N GLY A 124 3.06 7.61 -2.77
CA GLY A 124 2.44 8.15 -3.99
C GLY A 124 2.47 9.68 -4.07
N VAL A 125 2.28 10.38 -2.95
CA VAL A 125 2.26 11.86 -2.92
C VAL A 125 3.63 12.49 -2.63
N PHE A 126 4.53 11.77 -1.94
CA PHE A 126 5.81 12.34 -1.46
C PHE A 126 7.06 11.85 -2.22
N TRP A 127 6.96 10.91 -3.15
CA TRP A 127 8.14 10.29 -3.79
C TRP A 127 9.11 11.31 -4.41
N ASN A 128 8.63 12.45 -4.86
CA ASN A 128 9.44 13.51 -5.47
C ASN A 128 9.87 14.63 -4.47
N ARG A 129 9.70 14.42 -3.15
CA ARG A 129 10.10 15.38 -2.12
C ARG A 129 11.53 15.13 -1.66
N ASP A 130 12.30 16.20 -1.53
CA ASP A 130 13.74 16.17 -1.20
C ASP A 130 14.03 15.39 0.10
N PHE A 131 13.15 15.45 1.09
CA PHE A 131 13.38 14.76 2.36
C PHE A 131 13.52 13.23 2.22
N LEU A 132 12.89 12.61 1.19
CA LEU A 132 13.05 11.19 0.91
C LEU A 132 14.39 10.90 0.21
N SER A 133 14.69 11.64 -0.85
CA SER A 133 15.96 11.49 -1.57
C SER A 133 17.17 11.81 -0.70
N ASP A 134 17.07 12.81 0.17
CA ASP A 134 18.10 13.17 1.13
C ASP A 134 18.34 12.08 2.18
N ALA A 135 17.26 11.48 2.69
CA ALA A 135 17.36 10.41 3.69
C ALA A 135 17.86 9.08 3.09
N LEU A 136 17.44 8.76 1.85
CA LEU A 136 17.79 7.51 1.18
C LEU A 136 19.13 7.58 0.43
N LYS A 137 19.61 8.80 0.11
CA LYS A 137 20.76 9.04 -0.78
C LYS A 137 20.58 8.43 -2.18
N LEU A 138 19.32 8.43 -2.64
CA LEU A 138 18.92 7.89 -3.94
C LEU A 138 18.17 8.94 -4.75
N SER A 139 18.24 8.81 -6.08
CA SER A 139 17.38 9.58 -6.98
C SER A 139 15.92 9.22 -6.74
N PRO A 140 14.99 10.19 -6.76
CA PRO A 140 13.54 9.94 -6.61
C PRO A 140 12.99 8.89 -7.56
N GLU A 141 13.53 8.81 -8.77
CA GLU A 141 13.11 7.82 -9.78
C GLU A 141 13.34 6.37 -9.32
N MET A 142 14.31 6.13 -8.42
CA MET A 142 14.57 4.77 -7.89
C MET A 142 13.44 4.25 -7.02
N PHE A 143 12.73 5.12 -6.31
CA PHE A 143 11.63 4.74 -5.41
C PHE A 143 10.26 5.29 -5.83
N ARG A 144 10.15 5.88 -7.03
CA ARG A 144 8.88 6.30 -7.59
C ARG A 144 7.96 5.10 -7.84
N PRO A 145 6.75 5.04 -7.29
CA PRO A 145 5.78 4.02 -7.67
C PRO A 145 5.20 4.36 -9.06
N ASN A 146 5.03 3.36 -9.91
CA ASN A 146 4.45 3.55 -11.24
C ASN A 146 2.91 3.43 -11.20
N ARG A 147 2.39 2.73 -10.20
CA ARG A 147 0.95 2.52 -9.96
C ARG A 147 0.66 2.56 -8.46
N LEU A 148 -0.48 3.12 -8.07
CA LEU A 148 -0.95 3.18 -6.68
C LEU A 148 -2.27 2.41 -6.55
N MET A 149 -2.32 1.47 -5.62
CA MET A 149 -3.48 0.63 -5.36
C MET A 149 -3.85 0.73 -3.88
N LEU A 150 -5.08 1.10 -3.59
CA LEU A 150 -5.52 1.42 -2.24
C LEU A 150 -6.81 0.68 -1.89
N ALA A 151 -6.77 -0.04 -0.79
CA ALA A 151 -7.90 -0.78 -0.24
C ALA A 151 -8.32 -0.16 1.10
N TYR A 152 -9.50 0.41 1.16
CA TYR A 152 -10.06 1.08 2.36
C TYR A 152 -9.01 1.89 3.14
N PRO A 153 -8.26 2.78 2.46
CA PRO A 153 -7.11 3.43 3.05
C PRO A 153 -7.49 4.46 4.10
N VAL A 154 -6.65 4.61 5.12
CA VAL A 154 -6.60 5.86 5.89
C VAL A 154 -5.94 6.92 5.01
N ILE A 155 -6.52 8.10 4.93
CA ILE A 155 -6.04 9.22 4.10
C ILE A 155 -5.95 10.51 4.90
N THR A 156 -7.05 10.87 5.58
CA THR A 156 -7.13 12.14 6.31
C THR A 156 -6.77 12.01 7.78
N SER A 157 -6.14 13.02 8.32
CA SER A 157 -5.95 13.23 9.75
C SER A 157 -6.98 14.23 10.34
N GLY A 158 -7.93 14.70 9.50
CA GLY A 158 -8.98 15.67 9.86
C GLY A 158 -10.23 15.02 10.47
N GLU A 159 -11.41 15.51 10.08
CA GLU A 159 -12.71 15.12 10.65
C GLU A 159 -12.99 13.59 10.56
N PHE A 160 -12.65 12.98 9.45
CA PHE A 160 -12.91 11.55 9.21
C PHE A 160 -11.70 10.65 9.52
N THR A 161 -10.84 11.10 10.42
CA THR A 161 -9.58 10.40 10.74
C THR A 161 -9.80 9.06 11.42
N SER A 162 -8.92 8.11 11.16
CA SER A 162 -8.68 6.96 12.04
C SER A 162 -7.71 7.39 13.16
N GLU A 163 -8.24 7.83 14.29
CA GLU A 163 -7.45 8.45 15.37
C GLU A 163 -6.33 7.54 15.89
N ALA A 164 -6.60 6.24 16.01
CA ALA A 164 -5.60 5.28 16.47
C ALA A 164 -4.41 5.20 15.48
N THR A 165 -4.69 5.21 14.17
CA THR A 165 -3.67 5.15 13.12
C THR A 165 -2.76 6.37 13.16
N ILE A 166 -3.34 7.57 13.19
CA ILE A 166 -2.56 8.82 13.16
C ILE A 166 -1.77 8.98 14.46
N ARG A 167 -2.35 8.64 15.61
CA ARG A 167 -1.65 8.67 16.91
C ARG A 167 -0.45 7.73 16.94
N ASN A 168 -0.58 6.51 16.42
CA ASN A 168 0.52 5.55 16.37
C ASN A 168 1.64 6.04 15.43
N LEU A 169 1.27 6.59 14.26
CA LEU A 169 2.22 7.14 13.29
C LEU A 169 2.96 8.36 13.82
N MET A 170 2.29 9.22 14.58
CA MET A 170 2.90 10.43 15.16
C MET A 170 3.67 10.14 16.45
N GLY A 171 3.35 9.05 17.15
CA GLY A 171 3.93 8.75 18.46
C GLY A 171 3.43 9.70 19.55
N LYS A 172 4.27 9.90 20.57
CA LYS A 172 3.97 10.83 21.65
C LYS A 172 4.01 12.28 21.16
N GLU A 173 3.19 13.13 21.76
CA GLU A 173 3.10 14.54 21.43
C GLU A 173 4.49 15.20 21.36
N GLY A 174 4.73 15.99 20.32
CA GLY A 174 5.99 16.70 20.07
C GLY A 174 7.15 15.85 19.51
N HIS A 175 6.99 14.55 19.33
CA HIS A 175 8.05 13.69 18.77
C HIS A 175 8.01 13.57 17.25
N CYS A 176 6.84 13.70 16.64
CA CYS A 176 6.73 13.65 15.18
C CYS A 176 7.34 14.91 14.54
N PRO A 177 8.17 14.77 13.50
CA PRO A 177 8.83 15.92 12.85
C PRO A 177 7.87 16.74 11.98
N VAL A 178 6.64 16.29 11.76
CA VAL A 178 5.64 16.96 10.92
C VAL A 178 4.35 17.20 11.69
N SER A 179 3.54 18.16 11.22
CA SER A 179 2.23 18.42 11.79
C SER A 179 1.23 17.32 11.43
N ARG A 180 0.17 17.20 12.23
CA ARG A 180 -0.92 16.30 11.94
C ARG A 180 -1.54 16.59 10.55
N GLU A 181 -1.71 17.86 10.20
CA GLU A 181 -2.25 18.30 8.92
C GLU A 181 -1.39 17.83 7.72
N PHE A 182 -0.07 17.77 7.89
CA PHE A 182 0.84 17.24 6.86
C PHE A 182 0.51 15.79 6.50
N LEU A 183 -0.01 15.01 7.44
CA LEU A 183 -0.41 13.62 7.28
C LEU A 183 -1.82 13.46 6.66
N SER A 184 -2.52 14.54 6.35
CA SER A 184 -3.74 14.54 5.54
C SER A 184 -3.35 14.51 4.06
N LEU A 185 -3.30 13.29 3.50
CA LEU A 185 -2.70 13.05 2.19
C LEU A 185 -3.51 13.64 1.03
N GLU A 186 -4.81 13.85 1.22
CA GLU A 186 -5.67 14.56 0.26
C GLU A 186 -5.17 15.99 -0.01
N ASN A 187 -4.48 16.62 0.95
CA ASN A 187 -3.89 17.94 0.82
C ASN A 187 -2.51 17.93 0.13
N GLN A 188 -1.92 16.75 -0.07
CA GLN A 188 -0.59 16.57 -0.65
C GLN A 188 -0.63 16.12 -2.12
N VAL A 189 -1.82 15.84 -2.63
CA VAL A 189 -1.99 15.35 -4.00
C VAL A 189 -1.62 16.43 -5.02
N GLY A 190 -0.78 16.04 -5.97
CA GLY A 190 -0.41 16.82 -7.14
C GLY A 190 -0.30 15.95 -8.39
N PRO A 191 0.12 16.49 -9.54
CA PRO A 191 0.23 15.74 -10.79
C PRO A 191 1.29 14.64 -10.78
N GLN A 192 2.15 14.60 -9.78
CA GLN A 192 3.17 13.56 -9.59
C GLN A 192 2.60 12.21 -9.14
N VAL A 193 1.39 12.20 -8.57
CA VAL A 193 0.77 10.96 -8.09
C VAL A 193 0.51 10.02 -9.26
N PRO A 194 0.90 8.73 -9.17
CA PRO A 194 0.71 7.79 -10.27
C PRO A 194 -0.77 7.44 -10.48
N PRO A 195 -1.12 6.81 -11.63
CA PRO A 195 -2.44 6.24 -11.83
C PRO A 195 -2.86 5.41 -10.64
N THR A 196 -4.10 5.61 -10.18
CA THR A 196 -4.57 5.07 -8.90
C THR A 196 -5.81 4.20 -9.08
N PHE A 197 -5.76 2.99 -8.49
CA PHE A 197 -6.93 2.14 -8.23
C PHE A 197 -7.29 2.26 -6.75
N LEU A 198 -8.56 2.55 -6.44
CA LEU A 198 -9.02 2.80 -5.08
C LEU A 198 -10.35 2.12 -4.83
N TRP A 199 -10.49 1.36 -3.75
CA TRP A 199 -11.77 0.82 -3.33
C TRP A 199 -12.03 0.95 -1.83
N HIS A 200 -13.30 1.03 -1.46
CA HIS A 200 -13.78 1.16 -0.09
C HIS A 200 -15.19 0.58 0.06
N THR A 201 -15.67 0.50 1.28
CA THR A 201 -17.07 0.15 1.61
C THR A 201 -17.77 1.30 2.30
N ASP A 202 -19.02 1.58 1.93
CA ASP A 202 -19.81 2.71 2.44
C ASP A 202 -20.09 2.60 3.95
N THR A 203 -20.20 1.37 4.47
CA THR A 203 -20.54 1.12 5.87
C THR A 203 -19.35 0.88 6.80
N ASP A 204 -18.12 1.18 6.35
CA ASP A 204 -16.94 1.06 7.20
C ASP A 204 -16.98 2.05 8.37
N GLN A 205 -17.05 1.53 9.59
CA GLN A 205 -17.14 2.31 10.83
C GLN A 205 -15.77 2.59 11.49
N THR A 206 -14.70 2.02 10.96
CA THR A 206 -13.34 2.17 11.52
C THR A 206 -12.53 3.21 10.76
N VAL A 207 -12.62 3.16 9.43
CA VAL A 207 -12.08 4.15 8.52
C VAL A 207 -13.23 4.62 7.64
N PRO A 208 -13.84 5.77 7.92
CA PRO A 208 -14.98 6.27 7.14
C PRO A 208 -14.66 6.38 5.65
N VAL A 209 -15.64 6.05 4.79
CA VAL A 209 -15.51 6.06 3.32
C VAL A 209 -15.08 7.43 2.77
N GLU A 210 -15.31 8.49 3.53
CA GLU A 210 -14.87 9.85 3.23
C GLU A 210 -13.36 9.93 3.01
N ASN A 211 -12.55 9.07 3.63
CA ASN A 211 -11.11 8.98 3.32
C ASN A 211 -10.88 8.71 1.84
N ALA A 212 -11.56 7.72 1.27
CA ALA A 212 -11.47 7.41 -0.15
C ALA A 212 -12.03 8.53 -1.03
N LEU A 213 -13.16 9.13 -0.64
CA LEU A 213 -13.80 10.21 -1.39
C LEU A 213 -12.96 11.48 -1.42
N LEU A 214 -12.35 11.87 -0.29
CA LEU A 214 -11.44 13.02 -0.21
C LEU A 214 -10.23 12.84 -1.11
N PHE A 215 -9.61 11.66 -1.07
CA PHE A 215 -8.45 11.37 -1.92
C PHE A 215 -8.84 11.34 -3.40
N ALA A 216 -9.96 10.69 -3.75
CA ALA A 216 -10.48 10.65 -5.10
C ALA A 216 -10.75 12.05 -5.66
N MET A 217 -11.36 12.94 -4.88
CA MET A 217 -11.59 14.33 -5.28
C MET A 217 -10.28 15.09 -5.50
N ALA A 218 -9.28 14.88 -4.64
CA ALA A 218 -7.96 15.50 -4.79
C ALA A 218 -7.25 15.00 -6.07
N LEU A 219 -7.26 13.68 -6.32
CA LEU A 219 -6.72 13.09 -7.55
C LEU A 219 -7.38 13.66 -8.81
N LYS A 220 -8.71 13.79 -8.81
CA LYS A 220 -9.45 14.37 -9.96
C LYS A 220 -9.09 15.85 -10.18
N ARG A 221 -8.92 16.65 -9.12
CA ARG A 221 -8.45 18.04 -9.23
C ARG A 221 -7.05 18.13 -9.83
N ALA A 222 -6.16 17.20 -9.46
CA ALA A 222 -4.80 17.10 -9.99
C ALA A 222 -4.72 16.44 -11.39
N LYS A 223 -5.87 16.00 -11.97
CA LYS A 223 -5.97 15.30 -13.27
C LYS A 223 -5.24 13.97 -13.31
N VAL A 224 -5.08 13.33 -12.16
CA VAL A 224 -4.55 11.98 -12.06
C VAL A 224 -5.58 10.96 -12.52
N SER A 225 -5.14 9.92 -13.23
CA SER A 225 -5.99 8.80 -13.64
C SER A 225 -6.46 8.03 -12.40
N LEU A 226 -7.76 7.79 -12.30
CA LEU A 226 -8.38 7.15 -11.14
C LEU A 226 -9.45 6.15 -11.59
N GLU A 227 -9.37 4.94 -11.04
CA GLU A 227 -10.46 3.99 -10.98
C GLU A 227 -10.93 3.85 -9.52
N LEU A 228 -12.22 4.10 -9.25
CA LEU A 228 -12.79 4.13 -7.90
C LEU A 228 -13.97 3.17 -7.79
N HIS A 229 -13.97 2.32 -6.75
CA HIS A 229 -15.07 1.42 -6.43
C HIS A 229 -15.51 1.63 -4.97
N ILE A 230 -16.78 1.99 -4.76
CA ILE A 230 -17.40 2.05 -3.45
C ILE A 230 -18.47 0.96 -3.37
N TYR A 231 -18.21 -0.03 -2.52
CA TYR A 231 -19.18 -1.09 -2.26
C TYR A 231 -20.20 -0.64 -1.24
N ARG A 232 -21.45 -1.04 -1.43
CA ARG A 232 -22.57 -0.63 -0.58
C ARG A 232 -22.39 -1.00 0.88
N GLU A 233 -21.79 -2.15 1.16
CA GLU A 233 -21.67 -2.68 2.51
C GLU A 233 -20.34 -3.41 2.72
N GLY A 234 -19.86 -3.40 3.92
CA GLY A 234 -18.67 -4.09 4.37
C GLY A 234 -18.07 -3.42 5.60
N ARG A 235 -17.55 -4.24 6.50
CA ARG A 235 -16.79 -3.76 7.64
C ARG A 235 -15.35 -3.47 7.24
N HIS A 236 -14.61 -2.82 8.11
CA HIS A 236 -13.19 -2.54 7.90
C HIS A 236 -12.34 -3.80 7.84
N GLY A 237 -11.28 -3.78 7.01
CA GLY A 237 -10.27 -4.84 6.99
C GLY A 237 -10.73 -6.12 6.32
N LEU A 238 -11.44 -6.03 5.21
CA LEU A 238 -11.98 -7.18 4.47
C LEU A 238 -10.91 -8.03 3.80
N ALA A 239 -9.75 -7.47 3.44
CA ALA A 239 -8.74 -8.13 2.63
C ALA A 239 -9.33 -8.73 1.35
N LEU A 240 -9.42 -10.05 1.21
CA LEU A 240 -10.07 -10.71 0.07
C LEU A 240 -11.59 -10.75 0.18
N ALA A 241 -12.18 -10.32 1.30
CA ALA A 241 -13.62 -10.36 1.58
C ALA A 241 -14.23 -11.77 1.50
N ASN A 242 -13.46 -12.79 1.83
CA ASN A 242 -13.86 -14.21 1.76
C ASN A 242 -13.51 -14.97 3.05
N THR A 243 -13.82 -16.27 3.06
CA THR A 243 -13.59 -17.15 4.21
C THR A 243 -12.11 -17.29 4.58
N GLU A 244 -11.17 -17.15 3.63
CA GLU A 244 -9.73 -17.26 3.88
C GLU A 244 -9.22 -16.11 4.76
N THR A 245 -9.74 -14.90 4.53
CA THR A 245 -9.26 -13.69 5.22
C THR A 245 -10.23 -13.15 6.28
N ARG A 246 -11.29 -13.86 6.62
CA ARG A 246 -12.20 -13.45 7.70
C ARG A 246 -11.54 -13.61 9.08
N TYR A 247 -11.95 -12.77 10.03
CA TYR A 247 -11.71 -13.04 11.43
C TYR A 247 -12.83 -13.95 11.98
N ASP A 248 -12.45 -14.98 12.72
CA ASP A 248 -13.36 -15.74 13.56
C ASP A 248 -13.50 -15.04 14.93
N VAL A 249 -14.13 -13.87 14.91
CA VAL A 249 -14.44 -13.11 16.11
C VAL A 249 -15.88 -13.38 16.55
N PRO A 250 -16.20 -13.29 17.85
CA PRO A 250 -17.59 -13.28 18.31
C PRO A 250 -18.37 -12.19 17.56
N TYR A 251 -19.65 -12.45 17.33
CA TYR A 251 -20.56 -11.50 16.69
C TYR A 251 -20.52 -10.14 17.40
N ASP A 252 -20.16 -9.09 16.67
CA ASP A 252 -19.94 -7.74 17.18
C ASP A 252 -20.82 -6.66 16.51
N ASN A 253 -21.87 -7.05 15.81
CA ASN A 253 -22.79 -6.18 15.05
C ASN A 253 -22.15 -5.35 13.92
N LYS A 254 -20.86 -5.55 13.60
CA LYS A 254 -20.15 -4.75 12.58
C LYS A 254 -20.24 -5.35 11.16
N GLY A 255 -21.01 -6.40 10.96
CA GLY A 255 -21.18 -7.08 9.70
C GLY A 255 -20.20 -8.24 9.44
N SER A 256 -20.34 -8.89 8.30
CA SER A 256 -19.54 -10.04 7.89
C SER A 256 -18.19 -9.60 7.32
N PHE A 257 -17.19 -10.50 7.38
CA PHE A 257 -15.97 -10.41 6.59
C PHE A 257 -16.07 -11.14 5.25
N ASP A 258 -17.08 -11.98 5.07
CA ASP A 258 -17.33 -12.70 3.82
C ASP A 258 -18.44 -11.96 3.06
N ILE A 259 -18.06 -11.18 2.06
CA ILE A 259 -18.94 -10.30 1.29
C ILE A 259 -18.68 -10.50 -0.20
N PRO A 260 -19.49 -11.35 -0.87
CA PRO A 260 -19.28 -11.72 -2.27
C PRO A 260 -19.15 -10.52 -3.23
N SER A 261 -19.90 -9.44 -3.00
CA SER A 261 -19.81 -8.23 -3.83
C SER A 261 -18.43 -7.59 -3.76
N CYS A 262 -17.80 -7.57 -2.59
CA CYS A 262 -16.48 -6.98 -2.40
C CYS A 262 -15.37 -7.84 -3.00
N GLN A 263 -15.55 -9.17 -3.12
CA GLN A 263 -14.54 -10.07 -3.73
C GLN A 263 -14.19 -9.68 -5.17
N SER A 264 -15.09 -8.97 -5.84
CA SER A 264 -14.89 -8.51 -7.23
C SER A 264 -13.70 -7.57 -7.40
N TRP A 265 -13.19 -6.91 -6.32
CA TRP A 265 -12.05 -6.01 -6.41
C TRP A 265 -10.80 -6.68 -6.98
N ILE A 266 -10.61 -7.98 -6.75
CA ILE A 266 -9.49 -8.76 -7.30
C ILE A 266 -9.57 -8.84 -8.83
N SER A 267 -10.75 -9.12 -9.40
CA SER A 267 -10.90 -9.15 -10.85
C SER A 267 -10.84 -7.76 -11.49
N LEU A 268 -11.34 -6.75 -10.80
CA LEU A 268 -11.29 -5.36 -11.25
C LEU A 268 -9.85 -4.84 -11.29
N ILE A 269 -9.07 -5.06 -10.22
CA ILE A 269 -7.66 -4.64 -10.20
C ILE A 269 -6.83 -5.40 -11.23
N HIS A 270 -7.14 -6.69 -11.49
CA HIS A 270 -6.49 -7.43 -12.56
C HIS A 270 -6.74 -6.79 -13.93
N GLN A 271 -7.98 -6.42 -14.25
CA GLN A 271 -8.32 -5.71 -15.49
C GLN A 271 -7.61 -4.36 -15.58
N TRP A 272 -7.61 -3.59 -14.49
CA TRP A 272 -6.93 -2.30 -14.41
C TRP A 272 -5.41 -2.40 -14.63
N LEU A 273 -4.79 -3.46 -14.17
CA LEU A 273 -3.37 -3.72 -14.38
C LEU A 273 -3.03 -4.07 -15.84
N GLN A 274 -4.01 -4.47 -16.67
CA GLN A 274 -3.79 -4.78 -18.09
C GLN A 274 -3.87 -3.53 -18.99
N GLY A 275 -4.49 -2.45 -18.54
CA GLY A 275 -4.58 -1.14 -19.23
C GLY A 275 -3.45 -0.23 -18.83
#